data_d179086eb1013e4a833b3493d4de576c
#
_entry.id   d179086eb1013e4a833b3493d4de576c
#
_cell.length_a   1.000
_cell.length_b   1.000
_cell.length_c   1.000
_cell.angle_alpha   90.00
_cell.angle_beta   90.00
_cell.angle_gamma   90.00
#
_symmetry.space_group_name_H-M   'P 1'
#
loop_
_entity.id
_entity.type
_entity.pdbx_description
1 polymer ?
#
loop_
_entity_poly.entity_id
_entity_poly.type
_entity_poly.pdbx_seq_one_letter_code
_entity_poly.pdbx_strand_id
1 'polypeptide(L)'
;MIIIFSRYVEGTCPLPSCGFEDARGDQCDGCGKLINAIELRNPRCKICSATPKTKTSKHIFIDLPKIETRLTEWLDEASKLWTSNARVIAKTWMKNGLQPRCITRDLKWGTKVPKEGFEDKVGHFKSISYYLALGQLLKL
;
A
#
# COMPACT_ATOMS: atom_id res chain seq x y z
N MET A 1 -5.91 13.15 3.58
CA MET A 1 -5.51 11.82 4.07
C MET A 1 -4.25 11.97 4.90
N ILE A 2 -4.21 11.35 6.05
CA ILE A 2 -3.13 11.46 7.03
C ILE A 2 -2.11 10.37 6.72
N ILE A 3 -0.87 10.76 6.42
CA ILE A 3 0.22 9.80 6.27
C ILE A 3 1.26 10.06 7.34
N ILE A 4 1.40 9.10 8.20
CA ILE A 4 2.51 9.02 9.16
C ILE A 4 3.64 8.27 8.46
N PHE A 5 4.88 8.47 8.88
CA PHE A 5 5.97 7.54 8.57
C PHE A 5 5.66 6.18 9.21
N SER A 6 4.72 5.44 8.61
CA SER A 6 4.18 4.19 9.15
C SER A 6 5.24 3.13 9.42
N ARG A 7 6.39 3.22 8.73
CA ARG A 7 7.50 2.27 8.87
C ARG A 7 8.06 2.14 10.29
N TYR A 8 8.02 3.22 11.07
CA TYR A 8 8.55 3.27 12.44
C TYR A 8 7.45 3.34 13.49
N VAL A 9 6.20 3.23 13.08
CA VAL A 9 5.06 3.22 14.00
C VAL A 9 4.62 1.78 14.23
N GLU A 10 4.58 1.39 15.47
CA GLU A 10 4.03 0.12 15.93
C GLU A 10 3.01 0.39 17.03
N GLY A 11 2.16 -0.57 17.28
CA GLY A 11 1.14 -0.49 18.32
C GLY A 11 0.28 -1.73 18.34
N THR A 12 -0.75 -1.76 19.19
CA THR A 12 -1.63 -2.90 19.30
C THR A 12 -2.63 -2.96 18.15
N CYS A 13 -2.81 -4.14 17.57
CA CYS A 13 -3.80 -4.37 16.52
C CYS A 13 -5.20 -3.98 17.02
N PRO A 14 -5.96 -3.17 16.24
CA PRO A 14 -7.29 -2.70 16.64
C PRO A 14 -8.34 -3.81 16.67
N LEU A 15 -8.08 -4.95 16.02
CA LEU A 15 -9.02 -6.06 15.93
C LEU A 15 -9.10 -6.79 17.28
N PRO A 16 -10.32 -6.92 17.87
CA PRO A 16 -10.49 -7.55 19.18
C PRO A 16 -10.02 -9.00 19.25
N SER A 17 -10.12 -9.71 18.13
CA SER A 17 -9.72 -11.12 18.00
C SER A 17 -8.21 -11.33 17.84
N CYS A 18 -7.44 -10.27 17.64
CA CYS A 18 -6.00 -10.36 17.40
C CYS A 18 -5.18 -9.81 18.57
N GLY A 19 -5.35 -8.51 18.90
CA GLY A 19 -4.65 -7.87 20.02
C GLY A 19 -3.13 -7.89 19.94
N PHE A 20 -2.54 -8.20 18.79
CA PHE A 20 -1.08 -8.29 18.62
C PHE A 20 -0.41 -6.94 18.91
N GLU A 21 0.54 -6.89 19.85
CA GLU A 21 1.07 -5.63 20.43
C GLU A 21 2.07 -4.90 19.53
N ASP A 22 2.75 -5.61 18.63
CA ASP A 22 3.75 -5.04 17.72
C ASP A 22 3.24 -4.90 16.29
N ALA A 23 1.92 -4.70 16.13
CA ALA A 23 1.30 -4.51 14.83
C ALA A 23 1.82 -3.22 14.15
N ARG A 24 2.07 -3.31 12.86
CA ARG A 24 2.51 -2.18 12.04
C ARG A 24 1.38 -1.71 11.13
N GLY A 25 1.41 -0.42 10.78
CA GLY A 25 0.56 0.08 9.70
C GLY A 25 0.94 -0.57 8.38
N ASP A 26 -0.02 -0.91 7.58
CA ASP A 26 -0.14 -1.62 6.31
C ASP A 26 -0.72 -3.04 6.51
N GLN A 27 -0.08 -3.91 7.26
CA GLN A 27 -0.55 -5.26 7.52
C GLN A 27 -0.13 -5.72 8.92
N CYS A 28 -1.04 -6.32 9.65
CA CYS A 28 -0.75 -6.89 10.95
C CYS A 28 0.00 -8.22 10.81
N ASP A 29 1.17 -8.33 11.44
CA ASP A 29 1.97 -9.57 11.41
C ASP A 29 1.27 -10.73 12.17
N GLY A 30 0.35 -10.41 13.10
CA GLY A 30 -0.38 -11.42 13.88
C GLY A 30 -1.59 -12.04 13.13
N CYS A 31 -2.39 -11.23 12.45
CA CYS A 31 -3.62 -11.71 11.79
C CYS A 31 -3.64 -11.53 10.26
N GLY A 32 -2.61 -10.93 9.67
CA GLY A 32 -2.51 -10.72 8.22
C GLY A 32 -3.46 -9.67 7.64
N LYS A 33 -4.33 -9.03 8.44
CA LYS A 33 -5.27 -8.02 7.93
C LYS A 33 -4.59 -6.70 7.67
N LEU A 34 -5.09 -6.00 6.63
CA LEU A 34 -4.68 -4.63 6.33
C LEU A 34 -5.22 -3.69 7.42
N ILE A 35 -4.34 -2.89 7.98
CA ILE A 35 -4.65 -1.87 8.99
C ILE A 35 -3.89 -0.59 8.68
N ASN A 36 -4.49 0.56 9.00
CA ASN A 36 -3.77 1.83 8.90
C ASN A 36 -3.03 2.12 10.21
N ALA A 37 -1.87 2.79 10.11
CA ALA A 37 -1.09 3.17 11.30
C ALA A 37 -1.86 4.06 12.28
N ILE A 38 -2.87 4.81 11.80
CA ILE A 38 -3.75 5.65 12.62
C ILE A 38 -4.79 4.86 13.42
N GLU A 39 -5.07 3.62 13.01
CA GLU A 39 -6.04 2.74 13.68
C GLU A 39 -5.40 1.92 14.80
N LEU A 40 -4.07 1.90 14.86
CA LEU A 40 -3.34 1.19 15.92
C LEU A 40 -3.71 1.75 17.30
N ARG A 41 -3.90 0.86 18.24
CA ARG A 41 -4.06 1.24 19.65
C ARG A 41 -2.67 1.45 20.27
N ASN A 42 -2.56 2.46 21.13
CA ASN A 42 -1.29 2.83 21.78
C ASN A 42 -0.11 2.94 20.79
N PRO A 43 -0.22 3.77 19.72
CA PRO A 43 0.83 3.87 18.73
C PRO A 43 2.10 4.48 19.36
N ARG A 44 3.23 3.87 19.06
CA ARG A 44 4.55 4.33 19.52
C ARG A 44 5.58 4.27 18.39
N CYS A 45 6.60 5.09 18.48
CA CYS A 45 7.74 5.00 17.59
C CYS A 45 8.64 3.84 18.03
N LYS A 46 8.95 2.92 17.10
CA LYS A 46 9.83 1.78 17.37
C LYS A 46 11.25 2.17 17.84
N ILE A 47 11.72 3.39 17.50
CA ILE A 47 13.08 3.82 17.79
C ILE A 47 13.17 4.55 19.14
N CYS A 48 12.26 5.48 19.42
CA CYS A 48 12.32 6.37 20.57
C CYS A 48 11.12 6.25 21.50
N SER A 49 10.19 5.32 21.24
CA SER A 49 8.96 5.07 22.01
C SER A 49 8.03 6.29 22.15
N ALA A 50 8.32 7.41 21.50
CA ALA A 50 7.48 8.59 21.53
C ALA A 50 6.16 8.35 20.78
N THR A 51 5.09 9.01 21.23
CA THR A 51 3.79 8.97 20.55
C THR A 51 3.85 9.68 19.19
N PRO A 52 3.52 9.01 18.09
CA PRO A 52 3.54 9.62 16.76
C PRO A 52 2.50 10.73 16.63
N LYS A 53 2.87 11.80 15.91
CA LYS A 53 1.93 12.88 15.55
C LYS A 53 1.42 12.67 14.13
N THR A 54 0.13 12.82 13.94
CA THR A 54 -0.50 12.79 12.63
C THR A 54 -0.26 14.10 11.88
N LYS A 55 0.03 14.00 10.58
CA LYS A 55 0.17 15.16 9.69
C LYS A 55 -0.68 14.95 8.44
N THR A 56 -1.44 15.97 8.06
CA THR A 56 -2.17 15.95 6.79
C THR A 56 -1.20 16.17 5.64
N SER A 57 -1.27 15.35 4.61
CA SER A 57 -0.46 15.46 3.40
C SER A 57 -1.28 15.11 2.17
N LYS A 58 -0.95 15.76 1.03
CA LYS A 58 -1.56 15.45 -0.27
C LYS A 58 -0.72 14.37 -0.96
N HIS A 59 -1.38 13.37 -1.51
CA HIS A 59 -0.73 12.27 -2.21
C HIS A 59 -1.45 11.89 -3.49
N ILE A 60 -0.70 11.32 -4.43
CA ILE A 60 -1.27 10.73 -5.64
C ILE A 60 -1.55 9.26 -5.38
N PHE A 61 -2.71 8.81 -5.84
CA PHE A 61 -3.16 7.41 -5.76
C PHE A 61 -3.37 6.86 -7.16
N ILE A 62 -3.01 5.61 -7.35
CA ILE A 62 -3.49 4.84 -8.47
C ILE A 62 -4.86 4.25 -8.10
N ASP A 63 -5.84 4.47 -8.97
CA ASP A 63 -7.20 3.98 -8.80
C ASP A 63 -7.31 2.57 -9.41
N LEU A 64 -6.84 1.57 -8.65
CA LEU A 64 -6.86 0.18 -9.10
C LEU A 64 -8.27 -0.35 -9.39
N PRO A 65 -9.32 0.03 -8.64
CA PRO A 65 -10.69 -0.38 -8.97
C PRO A 65 -11.11 -0.05 -10.40
N LYS A 66 -10.68 1.08 -10.96
CA LYS A 66 -11.02 1.46 -12.35
C LYS A 66 -10.45 0.55 -13.42
N ILE A 67 -9.38 -0.15 -13.12
CA ILE A 67 -8.71 -1.04 -14.06
C ILE A 67 -8.98 -2.52 -13.75
N GLU A 68 -9.79 -2.81 -12.75
CA GLU A 68 -10.03 -4.17 -12.25
C GLU A 68 -10.56 -5.11 -13.33
N THR A 69 -11.51 -4.67 -14.12
CA THR A 69 -12.08 -5.47 -15.23
C THR A 69 -11.00 -5.87 -16.23
N ARG A 70 -10.23 -4.90 -16.75
CA ARG A 70 -9.14 -5.16 -17.69
C ARG A 70 -8.04 -6.03 -17.09
N LEU A 71 -7.76 -5.84 -15.79
CA LEU A 71 -6.78 -6.64 -15.09
C LEU A 71 -7.23 -8.09 -14.92
N THR A 72 -8.53 -8.32 -14.71
CA THR A 72 -9.11 -9.67 -14.62
C THR A 72 -8.97 -10.40 -15.95
N GLU A 73 -9.36 -9.76 -17.05
CA GLU A 73 -9.23 -10.32 -18.41
C GLU A 73 -7.77 -10.67 -18.73
N TRP A 74 -6.85 -9.78 -18.42
CA TRP A 74 -5.43 -10.02 -18.61
C TRP A 74 -4.90 -11.17 -17.73
N LEU A 75 -5.34 -11.25 -16.46
CA LEU A 75 -4.93 -12.31 -15.54
C LEU A 75 -5.39 -13.68 -16.00
N ASP A 76 -6.57 -13.80 -16.57
CA ASP A 76 -7.10 -15.07 -17.08
C ASP A 76 -6.21 -15.65 -18.18
N GLU A 77 -5.62 -14.80 -18.99
CA GLU A 77 -4.68 -15.21 -20.05
C GLU A 77 -3.25 -15.40 -19.51
N ALA A 78 -2.70 -14.37 -18.87
CA ALA A 78 -1.31 -14.36 -18.41
C ALA A 78 -1.02 -15.42 -17.32
N SER A 79 -2.00 -15.71 -16.47
CA SER A 79 -1.82 -16.64 -15.35
C SER A 79 -1.73 -18.12 -15.76
N LYS A 80 -2.00 -18.47 -17.03
CA LYS A 80 -1.97 -19.85 -17.52
C LYS A 80 -0.59 -20.52 -17.28
N LEU A 81 0.48 -19.74 -17.41
CA LEU A 81 1.85 -20.21 -17.20
C LEU A 81 2.39 -19.97 -15.79
N TRP A 82 1.59 -19.44 -14.89
CA TRP A 82 2.01 -19.16 -13.53
C TRP A 82 1.95 -20.39 -12.64
N THR A 83 2.76 -20.39 -11.58
CA THR A 83 2.66 -21.40 -10.53
C THR A 83 1.28 -21.35 -9.88
N SER A 84 0.84 -22.49 -9.33
CA SER A 84 -0.47 -22.58 -8.64
C SER A 84 -0.58 -21.57 -7.51
N ASN A 85 0.50 -21.38 -6.74
CA ASN A 85 0.54 -20.43 -5.62
C ASN A 85 0.35 -18.98 -6.11
N ALA A 86 1.04 -18.56 -7.16
CA ALA A 86 0.90 -17.22 -7.74
C ALA A 86 -0.54 -16.96 -8.23
N ARG A 87 -1.15 -17.97 -8.88
CA ARG A 87 -2.56 -17.87 -9.32
C ARG A 87 -3.53 -17.72 -8.16
N VAL A 88 -3.35 -18.51 -7.10
CA VAL A 88 -4.21 -18.42 -5.90
C VAL A 88 -4.10 -17.05 -5.26
N ILE A 89 -2.89 -16.51 -5.09
CA ILE A 89 -2.67 -15.17 -4.52
C ILE A 89 -3.35 -14.11 -5.37
N ALA A 90 -3.12 -14.10 -6.69
CA ALA A 90 -3.73 -13.13 -7.60
C ALA A 90 -5.26 -13.18 -7.56
N LYS A 91 -5.86 -14.38 -7.66
CA LYS A 91 -7.31 -14.55 -7.57
C LYS A 91 -7.89 -14.12 -6.22
N THR A 92 -7.17 -14.35 -5.13
CA THR A 92 -7.60 -13.91 -3.80
C THR A 92 -7.64 -12.38 -3.71
N TRP A 93 -6.65 -11.70 -4.27
CA TRP A 93 -6.63 -10.23 -4.33
C TRP A 93 -7.79 -9.68 -5.15
N MET A 94 -8.06 -10.26 -6.31
CA MET A 94 -9.20 -9.86 -7.15
C MET A 94 -10.53 -10.09 -6.43
N LYS A 95 -10.69 -11.25 -5.78
CA LYS A 95 -11.92 -11.59 -5.02
C LYS A 95 -12.19 -10.64 -3.85
N ASN A 96 -11.13 -10.17 -3.19
CA ASN A 96 -11.25 -9.23 -2.06
C ASN A 96 -11.54 -7.79 -2.51
N GLY A 97 -11.49 -7.52 -3.82
CA GLY A 97 -11.59 -6.19 -4.40
C GLY A 97 -10.30 -5.38 -4.28
N LEU A 98 -9.96 -4.66 -5.34
CA LEU A 98 -8.79 -3.81 -5.36
C LEU A 98 -9.08 -2.47 -4.68
N GLN A 99 -8.11 -1.94 -3.96
CA GLN A 99 -8.19 -0.64 -3.29
C GLN A 99 -7.22 0.37 -3.91
N PRO A 100 -7.56 1.66 -3.94
CA PRO A 100 -6.64 2.70 -4.39
C PRO A 100 -5.30 2.63 -3.62
N ARG A 101 -4.18 2.71 -4.34
CA ARG A 101 -2.83 2.66 -3.76
C ARG A 101 -2.10 3.97 -3.86
N CYS A 102 -1.60 4.46 -2.72
CA CYS A 102 -0.76 5.63 -2.68
C CYS A 102 0.60 5.36 -3.33
N ILE A 103 0.98 6.21 -4.29
CA ILE A 103 2.20 6.06 -5.10
C ILE A 103 3.25 7.12 -4.80
N THR A 104 2.94 8.08 -3.96
CA THR A 104 3.88 9.12 -3.52
C THR A 104 4.19 9.00 -2.03
N ARG A 105 5.32 9.56 -1.62
CA ARG A 105 5.75 9.59 -0.22
C ARG A 105 6.36 10.96 0.12
N ASP A 106 6.21 11.37 1.38
CA ASP A 106 6.87 12.54 1.97
C ASP A 106 8.30 12.20 2.37
N LEU A 107 9.19 12.05 1.39
CA LEU A 107 10.60 11.75 1.60
C LEU A 107 11.46 12.82 0.93
N LYS A 108 12.60 13.12 1.54
CA LYS A 108 13.57 14.06 0.98
C LYS A 108 14.41 13.45 -0.15
N TRP A 109 14.55 12.13 -0.16
CA TRP A 109 15.35 11.40 -1.12
C TRP A 109 14.50 10.45 -1.96
N GLY A 110 14.72 10.45 -3.25
CA GLY A 110 14.02 9.61 -4.22
C GLY A 110 13.74 10.33 -5.53
N THR A 111 13.08 9.65 -6.46
CA THR A 111 12.64 10.24 -7.74
C THR A 111 11.51 11.23 -7.50
N LYS A 112 11.74 12.49 -7.83
CA LYS A 112 10.72 13.55 -7.69
C LYS A 112 9.52 13.28 -8.59
N VAL A 113 8.35 13.68 -8.11
CA VAL A 113 7.11 13.56 -8.87
C VAL A 113 7.03 14.70 -9.89
N PRO A 114 6.96 14.41 -11.21
CA PRO A 114 6.92 15.44 -12.26
C PRO A 114 5.49 15.99 -12.42
N LYS A 115 4.90 16.48 -11.33
CA LYS A 115 3.56 17.05 -11.33
C LYS A 115 3.51 18.29 -10.44
N GLU A 116 2.99 19.39 -10.98
CA GLU A 116 2.78 20.62 -10.26
C GLU A 116 1.99 20.42 -8.95
N GLY A 117 2.47 21.02 -7.86
CA GLY A 117 1.91 20.87 -6.52
C GLY A 117 2.31 19.60 -5.77
N PHE A 118 3.28 18.81 -6.31
CA PHE A 118 3.81 17.60 -5.70
C PHE A 118 5.35 17.54 -5.75
N GLU A 119 6.00 18.70 -5.86
CA GLU A 119 7.46 18.82 -6.00
C GLU A 119 8.20 18.39 -4.73
N ASP A 120 7.52 18.45 -3.58
CA ASP A 120 7.99 18.00 -2.26
C ASP A 120 7.81 16.48 -2.04
N LYS A 121 7.25 15.79 -3.03
CA LYS A 121 6.98 14.35 -2.96
C LYS A 121 7.95 13.56 -3.81
N VAL A 122 8.14 12.31 -3.43
CA VAL A 122 8.89 11.34 -4.24
C VAL A 122 8.00 10.17 -4.61
N GLY A 123 8.23 9.61 -5.80
CA GLY A 123 7.60 8.38 -6.25
C GLY A 123 8.08 7.17 -5.42
N HIS A 124 7.17 6.32 -5.02
CA HIS A 124 7.52 5.09 -4.32
C HIS A 124 8.00 4.02 -5.31
N PHE A 125 9.20 3.48 -5.12
CA PHE A 125 9.84 2.56 -6.07
C PHE A 125 8.99 1.33 -6.41
N LYS A 126 8.33 0.71 -5.43
CA LYS A 126 7.38 -0.40 -5.70
C LYS A 126 6.23 0.03 -6.61
N SER A 127 5.82 1.29 -6.55
CA SER A 127 4.76 1.81 -7.41
C SER A 127 5.27 2.06 -8.83
N ILE A 128 6.55 2.41 -9.01
CA ILE A 128 7.16 2.61 -10.34
C ILE A 128 7.21 1.28 -11.11
N SER A 129 7.53 0.17 -10.46
CA SER A 129 7.49 -1.15 -11.11
C SER A 129 6.07 -1.55 -11.51
N TYR A 130 5.04 -1.16 -10.74
CA TYR A 130 3.63 -1.29 -11.14
C TYR A 130 3.30 -0.39 -12.35
N TYR A 131 3.86 0.83 -12.42
CA TYR A 131 3.67 1.71 -13.57
C TYR A 131 4.31 1.16 -14.85
N LEU A 132 5.49 0.56 -14.77
CA LEU A 132 6.12 -0.07 -15.91
C LEU A 132 5.33 -1.29 -16.38
N ALA A 133 4.86 -2.11 -15.46
CA ALA A 133 4.01 -3.25 -15.79
C ALA A 133 2.64 -2.81 -16.35
N LEU A 134 2.00 -1.80 -15.76
CA LEU A 134 0.73 -1.23 -16.24
C LEU A 134 0.91 -0.39 -17.51
N GLY A 135 2.04 0.29 -17.68
CA GLY A 135 2.36 1.03 -18.89
C GLY A 135 2.54 0.13 -20.12
N GLN A 136 2.96 -1.11 -19.92
CA GLN A 136 2.96 -2.13 -20.97
C GLN A 136 1.54 -2.65 -21.25
N LEU A 137 0.68 -2.70 -20.23
CA LEU A 137 -0.74 -3.07 -20.35
C LEU A 137 -1.61 -1.97 -21.01
N LEU A 138 -1.21 -0.69 -20.89
CA LEU A 138 -1.92 0.45 -21.46
C LEU A 138 -1.49 0.77 -22.90
N LYS A 139 -0.44 0.12 -23.41
CA LYS A 139 0.04 0.25 -24.80
C LYS A 139 -0.51 -0.81 -25.77
N LEU A 140 -1.44 -1.63 -25.28
CA LEU A 140 -2.17 -2.60 -26.11
C LEU A 140 -3.56 -2.10 -26.44
#